data_59040b473964da91b77f79b828e7a205
#
_entry.id   59040b473964da91b77f79b828e7a205
#
_cell.length_a   1.000
_cell.length_b   1.000
_cell.length_c   1.000
_cell.angle_alpha   90.00
_cell.angle_beta   90.00
_cell.angle_gamma   90.00
#
_symmetry.space_group_name_H-M   'P 1'
#
loop_
_entity.id
_entity.type
_entity.pdbx_description
1 polymer ?
#
loop_
_entity_poly.entity_id
_entity_poly.type
_entity_poly.pdbx_seq_one_letter_code
_entity_poly.pdbx_strand_id
1 'polypeptide(L)'
;MFEVRAALEGLAAAIVSARPDLVALVAKLQIALDALESARGSINHMVEVDLAFHRLLCELTGNITLVRTWEALAGSIRMSIMFAGTDKAITNMSVPRHQQVIDAIATGDPAVARDAVDQHMREAAQNLLSDQSSEDDASEPIIA
;
A
#
# COMPACT_ATOMS: atom_id res chain seq x y z
N MET A 1 1.62 -5.81 11.01
CA MET A 1 0.89 -4.70 10.37
C MET A 1 0.62 -4.96 8.88
N PHE A 2 1.60 -5.26 8.05
CA PHE A 2 1.40 -5.51 6.60
C PHE A 2 0.47 -6.68 6.32
N GLU A 3 0.52 -7.75 7.10
CA GLU A 3 -0.41 -8.89 6.98
C GLU A 3 -1.86 -8.49 7.23
N VAL A 4 -2.11 -7.61 8.21
CA VAL A 4 -3.46 -7.10 8.50
C VAL A 4 -3.94 -6.18 7.36
N ARG A 5 -3.07 -5.31 6.84
CA ARG A 5 -3.38 -4.50 5.66
C ARG A 5 -3.69 -5.38 4.45
N ALA A 6 -2.88 -6.41 4.19
CA ALA A 6 -3.11 -7.35 3.10
C ALA A 6 -4.49 -8.02 3.20
N ALA A 7 -4.89 -8.43 4.41
CA ALA A 7 -6.20 -9.03 4.64
C ALA A 7 -7.35 -8.04 4.38
N LEU A 8 -7.27 -6.83 4.91
CA LEU A 8 -8.32 -5.81 4.75
C LEU A 8 -8.38 -5.26 3.32
N GLU A 9 -7.26 -4.86 2.79
CA GLU A 9 -7.18 -4.24 1.46
C GLU A 9 -7.31 -5.27 0.34
N GLY A 10 -6.87 -6.52 0.55
CA GLY A 10 -7.11 -7.63 -0.36
C GLY A 10 -8.60 -7.99 -0.43
N LEU A 11 -9.31 -7.98 0.70
CA LEU A 11 -10.76 -8.12 0.72
C LEU A 11 -11.43 -6.96 -0.03
N ALA A 12 -10.98 -5.73 0.21
CA ALA A 12 -11.50 -4.55 -0.48
C ALA A 12 -11.32 -4.67 -2.00
N ALA A 13 -10.12 -5.02 -2.45
CA ALA A 13 -9.83 -5.19 -3.88
C ALA A 13 -10.70 -6.27 -4.52
N ALA A 14 -10.90 -7.41 -3.85
CA ALA A 14 -11.77 -8.48 -4.32
C ALA A 14 -13.23 -8.01 -4.44
N ILE A 15 -13.75 -7.28 -3.46
CA ILE A 15 -15.12 -6.74 -3.49
C ILE A 15 -15.27 -5.73 -4.63
N VAL A 16 -14.36 -4.79 -4.76
CA VAL A 16 -14.40 -3.73 -5.79
C VAL A 16 -14.32 -4.34 -7.18
N SER A 17 -13.44 -5.31 -7.41
CA SER A 17 -13.28 -5.96 -8.72
C SER A 17 -14.53 -6.70 -9.20
N ALA A 18 -15.37 -7.17 -8.30
CA ALA A 18 -16.60 -7.89 -8.61
C ALA A 18 -17.82 -6.97 -8.80
N ARG A 19 -17.66 -5.65 -8.64
CA ARG A 19 -18.79 -4.71 -8.73
C ARG A 19 -19.20 -4.43 -10.17
N PRO A 20 -20.52 -4.25 -10.44
CA PRO A 20 -21.01 -3.93 -11.77
C PRO A 20 -20.58 -2.53 -12.27
N ASP A 21 -20.27 -1.60 -11.36
CA ASP A 21 -19.78 -0.25 -11.65
C ASP A 21 -18.24 -0.13 -11.64
N LEU A 22 -17.54 -1.25 -11.86
CA LEU A 22 -16.09 -1.37 -11.79
C LEU A 22 -15.34 -0.28 -12.58
N VAL A 23 -15.77 0.03 -13.79
CA VAL A 23 -15.10 1.03 -14.63
C VAL A 23 -15.06 2.40 -13.93
N ALA A 24 -16.17 2.81 -13.30
CA ALA A 24 -16.23 4.07 -12.55
C ALA A 24 -15.35 4.03 -11.28
N LEU A 25 -15.29 2.88 -10.60
CA LEU A 25 -14.47 2.71 -9.40
C LEU A 25 -12.97 2.72 -9.74
N VAL A 26 -12.57 2.08 -10.81
CA VAL A 26 -11.18 2.11 -11.32
C VAL A 26 -10.77 3.55 -11.69
N ALA A 27 -11.65 4.32 -12.31
CA ALA A 27 -11.39 5.72 -12.61
C ALA A 27 -11.12 6.56 -11.35
N LYS A 28 -11.84 6.31 -10.26
CA LYS A 28 -11.60 6.98 -8.97
C LYS A 28 -10.24 6.62 -8.37
N LEU A 29 -9.84 5.34 -8.44
CA LEU A 29 -8.52 4.89 -7.99
C LEU A 29 -7.41 5.52 -8.84
N GLN A 30 -7.61 5.65 -10.14
CA GLN A 30 -6.64 6.28 -11.03
C GLN A 30 -6.43 7.76 -10.69
N ILE A 31 -7.50 8.50 -10.39
CA ILE A 31 -7.41 9.90 -9.94
C ILE A 31 -6.61 10.00 -8.64
N ALA A 32 -6.82 9.09 -7.68
CA ALA A 32 -6.06 9.05 -6.44
C ALA A 32 -4.57 8.75 -6.68
N LEU A 33 -4.25 7.89 -7.65
CA LEU A 33 -2.88 7.60 -8.04
C LEU A 33 -2.20 8.79 -8.72
N ASP A 34 -2.92 9.53 -9.56
CA ASP A 34 -2.41 10.77 -10.18
C ASP A 34 -2.06 11.83 -9.13
N ALA A 35 -2.81 11.88 -8.02
CA ALA A 35 -2.49 12.73 -6.87
C ALA A 35 -1.18 12.32 -6.20
N LEU A 36 -0.85 11.04 -6.16
CA LEU A 36 0.42 10.55 -5.62
C LEU A 36 1.61 11.01 -6.49
N GLU A 37 1.47 10.93 -7.80
CA GLU A 37 2.48 11.48 -8.73
C GLU A 37 2.69 12.99 -8.51
N SER A 38 1.63 13.74 -8.31
CA SER A 38 1.68 15.19 -8.06
C SER A 38 2.28 15.56 -6.70
N ALA A 39 2.29 14.62 -5.74
CA ALA A 39 2.87 14.82 -4.40
C ALA A 39 4.39 14.63 -4.36
N ARG A 40 5.03 14.23 -5.44
CA ARG A 40 6.48 14.05 -5.53
C ARG A 40 7.23 15.30 -5.09
N GLY A 41 8.29 15.10 -4.30
CA GLY A 41 9.10 16.19 -3.75
C GLY A 41 8.74 16.59 -2.31
N SER A 42 7.63 16.09 -1.76
CA SER A 42 7.28 16.26 -0.35
C SER A 42 6.91 14.93 0.28
N ILE A 43 7.80 14.36 1.08
CA ILE A 43 7.58 13.05 1.72
C ILE A 43 6.31 13.04 2.59
N ASN A 44 6.06 14.09 3.34
CA ASN A 44 4.86 14.18 4.18
C ASN A 44 3.60 14.17 3.32
N HIS A 45 3.60 14.91 2.20
CA HIS A 45 2.46 14.93 1.30
C HIS A 45 2.26 13.59 0.58
N MET A 46 3.35 12.95 0.16
CA MET A 46 3.30 11.59 -0.42
C MET A 46 2.67 10.59 0.55
N VAL A 47 3.05 10.62 1.83
CA VAL A 47 2.48 9.72 2.85
C VAL A 47 0.97 9.92 3.00
N GLU A 48 0.52 11.17 3.06
CA GLU A 48 -0.92 11.45 3.19
C GLU A 48 -1.72 11.01 1.95
N VAL A 49 -1.18 11.21 0.76
CA VAL A 49 -1.82 10.80 -0.50
C VAL A 49 -1.81 9.27 -0.66
N ASP A 50 -0.72 8.60 -0.27
CA ASP A 50 -0.63 7.13 -0.24
C ASP A 50 -1.69 6.53 0.69
N LEU A 51 -1.79 7.04 1.92
CA LEU A 51 -2.80 6.60 2.86
C LEU A 51 -4.23 6.86 2.34
N ALA A 52 -4.44 8.00 1.68
CA ALA A 52 -5.72 8.32 1.08
C ALA A 52 -6.11 7.35 -0.06
N PHE A 53 -5.14 6.91 -0.88
CA PHE A 53 -5.36 5.88 -1.90
C PHE A 53 -5.84 4.56 -1.31
N HIS A 54 -5.16 4.06 -0.29
CA HIS A 54 -5.50 2.80 0.38
C HIS A 54 -6.84 2.89 1.12
N ARG A 55 -7.12 4.03 1.76
CA ARG A 55 -8.41 4.30 2.38
C ARG A 55 -9.54 4.31 1.35
N LEU A 56 -9.33 4.97 0.21
CA LEU A 56 -10.31 5.02 -0.88
C LEU A 56 -10.66 3.62 -1.37
N LEU A 57 -9.68 2.73 -1.54
CA LEU A 57 -9.94 1.34 -1.93
C LEU A 57 -10.92 0.67 -0.96
N CYS A 58 -10.77 0.88 0.34
CA CYS A 58 -11.70 0.39 1.34
C CYS A 58 -13.08 1.06 1.25
N GLU A 59 -13.14 2.37 1.03
CA GLU A 59 -14.38 3.14 0.90
C GLU A 59 -15.24 2.69 -0.29
N LEU A 60 -14.59 2.37 -1.41
CA LEU A 60 -15.26 1.92 -2.64
C LEU A 60 -16.00 0.59 -2.48
N THR A 61 -15.71 -0.18 -1.43
CA THR A 61 -16.47 -1.39 -1.11
C THR A 61 -17.89 -1.10 -0.61
N GLY A 62 -18.14 0.09 -0.05
CA GLY A 62 -19.35 0.42 0.68
C GLY A 62 -19.45 -0.24 2.05
N ASN A 63 -18.42 -0.95 2.51
CA ASN A 63 -18.37 -1.63 3.81
C ASN A 63 -17.79 -0.72 4.89
N ILE A 64 -18.66 -0.10 5.68
CA ILE A 64 -18.24 0.86 6.71
C ILE A 64 -17.39 0.22 7.82
N THR A 65 -17.60 -1.06 8.14
CA THR A 65 -16.79 -1.78 9.13
C THR A 65 -15.36 -1.94 8.64
N LEU A 66 -15.17 -2.29 7.36
CA LEU A 66 -13.86 -2.40 6.75
C LEU A 66 -13.14 -1.05 6.77
N VAL A 67 -13.82 0.03 6.40
CA VAL A 67 -13.25 1.39 6.43
C VAL A 67 -12.80 1.77 7.84
N ARG A 68 -13.65 1.60 8.84
CA ARG A 68 -13.32 1.93 10.24
C ARG A 68 -12.15 1.10 10.77
N THR A 69 -12.10 -0.17 10.43
CA THR A 69 -11.00 -1.06 10.83
C THR A 69 -9.69 -0.60 10.20
N TRP A 70 -9.70 -0.24 8.93
CA TRP A 70 -8.53 0.30 8.25
C TRP A 70 -8.08 1.65 8.87
N GLU A 71 -9.02 2.55 9.13
CA GLU A 71 -8.75 3.86 9.75
C GLU A 71 -8.09 3.73 11.13
N ALA A 72 -8.47 2.72 11.90
CA ALA A 72 -7.83 2.44 13.20
C ALA A 72 -6.34 2.07 13.07
N LEU A 73 -5.91 1.59 11.90
CA LEU A 73 -4.51 1.27 11.61
C LEU A 73 -3.72 2.44 11.02
N ALA A 74 -4.37 3.46 10.50
CA ALA A 74 -3.74 4.52 9.72
C ALA A 74 -2.60 5.23 10.47
N GLY A 75 -2.73 5.48 11.76
CA GLY A 75 -1.68 6.05 12.59
C GLY A 75 -0.43 5.16 12.68
N SER A 76 -0.61 3.87 12.89
CA SER A 76 0.48 2.89 12.94
C SER A 76 1.15 2.73 11.58
N ILE A 77 0.37 2.78 10.50
CA ILE A 77 0.89 2.72 9.13
C ILE A 77 1.77 3.93 8.86
N ARG A 78 1.29 5.14 9.16
CA ARG A 78 2.06 6.38 9.02
C ARG A 78 3.38 6.31 9.76
N MET A 79 3.36 5.89 11.02
CA MET A 79 4.56 5.75 11.83
C MET A 79 5.54 4.76 11.22
N SER A 80 5.09 3.62 10.72
CA SER A 80 5.96 2.62 10.07
C SER A 80 6.61 3.16 8.80
N ILE A 81 5.87 3.91 7.98
CA ILE A 81 6.42 4.55 6.78
C ILE A 81 7.50 5.57 7.16
N MET A 82 7.24 6.41 8.14
CA MET A 82 8.17 7.44 8.58
C MET A 82 9.44 6.86 9.21
N PHE A 83 9.32 5.76 9.98
CA PHE A 83 10.47 5.08 10.59
C PHE A 83 11.34 4.30 9.57
N ALA A 84 10.77 3.91 8.43
CA ALA A 84 11.51 3.17 7.41
C ALA A 84 12.63 3.98 6.73
N GLY A 85 12.57 5.30 6.85
CA GLY A 85 13.45 6.22 6.13
C GLY A 85 12.90 6.62 4.76
N THR A 86 13.34 7.78 4.30
CA THR A 86 12.78 8.45 3.10
C THR A 86 12.88 7.61 1.84
N ASP A 87 14.03 6.98 1.58
CA ASP A 87 14.25 6.22 0.34
C ASP A 87 13.33 5.01 0.25
N LYS A 88 13.16 4.27 1.35
CA LYS A 88 12.26 3.11 1.43
C LYS A 88 10.79 3.53 1.31
N ALA A 89 10.43 4.63 1.97
CA ALA A 89 9.09 5.18 1.90
C ALA A 89 8.75 5.57 0.45
N ILE A 90 9.63 6.27 -0.26
CA ILE A 90 9.44 6.66 -1.66
C ILE A 90 9.30 5.43 -2.55
N THR A 91 10.14 4.41 -2.35
CA THR A 91 10.07 3.16 -3.13
C THR A 91 8.73 2.47 -2.93
N ASN A 92 8.26 2.36 -1.68
CA ASN A 92 6.98 1.70 -1.37
C ASN A 92 5.77 2.48 -1.89
N MET A 93 5.84 3.80 -1.93
CA MET A 93 4.78 4.69 -2.43
C MET A 93 4.90 4.99 -3.93
N SER A 94 5.69 4.23 -4.69
CA SER A 94 5.88 4.49 -6.12
C SER A 94 4.61 4.26 -6.94
N VAL A 95 4.40 5.10 -7.95
CA VAL A 95 3.25 5.01 -8.86
C VAL A 95 3.15 3.64 -9.57
N PRO A 96 4.25 3.07 -10.12
CA PRO A 96 4.15 1.76 -10.81
C PRO A 96 3.65 0.64 -9.90
N ARG A 97 4.00 0.63 -8.63
CA ARG A 97 3.55 -0.39 -7.67
C ARG A 97 2.04 -0.31 -7.42
N HIS A 98 1.52 0.91 -7.29
CA HIS A 98 0.08 1.14 -7.10
C HIS A 98 -0.71 0.89 -8.39
N GLN A 99 -0.13 1.22 -9.55
CA GLN A 99 -0.74 0.94 -10.85
C GLN A 99 -0.99 -0.56 -11.06
N GLN A 100 -0.07 -1.42 -10.62
CA GLN A 100 -0.26 -2.87 -10.68
C GLN A 100 -1.51 -3.33 -9.91
N VAL A 101 -1.79 -2.72 -8.75
CA VAL A 101 -3.00 -3.00 -7.97
C VAL A 101 -4.26 -2.57 -8.73
N ILE A 102 -4.25 -1.38 -9.31
CA ILE A 102 -5.38 -0.87 -10.12
C ILE A 102 -5.62 -1.78 -11.33
N ASP A 103 -4.57 -2.15 -12.05
CA ASP A 103 -4.67 -3.00 -13.26
C ASP A 103 -5.26 -4.37 -12.91
N ALA A 104 -4.86 -4.96 -11.77
CA ALA A 104 -5.40 -6.22 -11.29
C ALA A 104 -6.88 -6.10 -10.91
N ILE A 105 -7.29 -5.03 -10.24
CA ILE A 105 -8.70 -4.75 -9.91
C ILE A 105 -9.51 -4.60 -11.20
N ALA A 106 -8.97 -3.92 -12.20
CA ALA A 106 -9.63 -3.68 -13.49
C ALA A 106 -9.89 -4.95 -14.30
N THR A 107 -9.21 -6.06 -13.99
CA THR A 107 -9.50 -7.37 -14.63
C THR A 107 -10.91 -7.89 -14.32
N GLY A 108 -11.52 -7.44 -13.23
CA GLY A 108 -12.80 -7.95 -12.75
C GLY A 108 -12.72 -9.32 -12.08
N ASP A 109 -11.52 -9.84 -11.86
CA ASP A 109 -11.29 -11.12 -11.17
C ASP A 109 -10.91 -10.87 -9.70
N PRO A 110 -11.77 -11.27 -8.73
CA PRO A 110 -11.50 -11.05 -7.31
C PRO A 110 -10.22 -11.71 -6.79
N ALA A 111 -9.85 -12.87 -7.32
CA ALA A 111 -8.63 -13.56 -6.92
C ALA A 111 -7.38 -12.81 -7.41
N VAL A 112 -7.37 -12.38 -8.65
CA VAL A 112 -6.29 -11.58 -9.24
C VAL A 112 -6.11 -10.26 -8.47
N ALA A 113 -7.21 -9.58 -8.14
CA ALA A 113 -7.19 -8.34 -7.39
C ALA A 113 -6.62 -8.52 -5.98
N ARG A 114 -7.03 -9.57 -5.27
CA ARG A 114 -6.51 -9.92 -3.94
C ARG A 114 -5.03 -10.24 -3.98
N ASP A 115 -4.60 -11.08 -4.90
CA ASP A 115 -3.21 -11.51 -5.03
C ASP A 115 -2.28 -10.31 -5.32
N ALA A 116 -2.73 -9.34 -6.11
CA ALA A 116 -1.97 -8.13 -6.37
C ALA A 116 -1.75 -7.28 -5.11
N VAL A 117 -2.75 -7.17 -4.24
CA VAL A 117 -2.62 -6.48 -2.95
C VAL A 117 -1.69 -7.25 -2.02
N ASP A 118 -1.83 -8.57 -1.94
CA ASP A 118 -0.95 -9.42 -1.13
C ASP A 118 0.51 -9.25 -1.55
N GLN A 119 0.77 -9.25 -2.86
CA GLN A 119 2.11 -9.02 -3.41
C GLN A 119 2.61 -7.61 -3.08
N HIS A 120 1.79 -6.57 -3.26
CA HIS A 120 2.11 -5.19 -2.93
C HIS A 120 2.54 -5.02 -1.47
N MET A 121 1.79 -5.62 -0.53
CA MET A 121 2.09 -5.56 0.91
C MET A 121 3.33 -6.38 1.28
N ARG A 122 3.52 -7.54 0.66
CA ARG A 122 4.69 -8.40 0.88
C ARG A 122 5.98 -7.71 0.45
N GLU A 123 5.99 -7.11 -0.72
CA GLU A 123 7.13 -6.35 -1.23
C GLU A 123 7.43 -5.12 -0.36
N ALA A 124 6.39 -4.42 0.11
CA ALA A 124 6.57 -3.29 1.03
C ALA A 124 7.21 -3.74 2.34
N ALA A 125 6.77 -4.86 2.91
CA ALA A 125 7.38 -5.43 4.11
C ALA A 125 8.83 -5.86 3.89
N GLN A 126 9.13 -6.53 2.79
CA GLN A 126 10.49 -6.97 2.44
C GLN A 126 11.44 -5.79 2.27
N ASN A 127 10.99 -4.71 1.64
CA ASN A 127 11.78 -3.50 1.47
C ASN A 127 12.17 -2.85 2.81
N LEU A 128 11.30 -2.93 3.83
CA LEU A 128 11.62 -2.45 5.17
C LEU A 128 12.67 -3.31 5.89
N LEU A 129 12.69 -4.63 5.63
CA LEU A 129 13.55 -5.57 6.32
C LEU A 129 14.94 -5.71 5.68
N SER A 130 15.14 -5.27 4.43
CA SER A 130 16.37 -5.50 3.66
C SER A 130 17.63 -4.84 4.20
N ASP A 131 17.53 -3.87 5.13
CA ASP A 131 18.71 -3.21 5.74
C ASP A 131 19.11 -3.77 7.13
N GLN A 132 18.29 -4.60 7.74
CA GLN A 132 18.65 -5.17 9.05
C GLN A 132 19.73 -6.25 8.94
N SER A 133 19.90 -6.82 7.75
CA SER A 133 20.93 -7.85 7.49
C SER A 133 22.32 -7.28 7.18
N SER A 134 22.45 -6.00 6.88
CA SER A 134 23.75 -5.37 6.57
C SER A 134 24.44 -4.73 7.78
N GLU A 135 23.74 -4.49 8.87
CA GLU A 135 24.32 -3.96 10.11
C GLU A 135 24.83 -5.07 11.06
N ASP A 136 24.29 -6.26 10.97
CA ASP A 136 24.73 -7.41 11.80
C ASP A 136 26.04 -8.05 11.31
N ASP A 137 26.46 -7.81 10.06
CA ASP A 137 27.70 -8.37 9.49
C ASP A 137 28.94 -7.45 9.66
N ALA A 138 28.78 -6.28 10.27
CA ALA A 138 29.87 -5.32 10.50
C ALA A 138 30.49 -5.37 11.91
N SER A 139 30.08 -6.31 12.76
CA SER A 139 30.65 -6.50 14.10
C SER A 139 31.42 -7.80 14.25
N GLU A 140 32.49 -7.98 13.47
CA GLU A 140 33.56 -8.88 13.87
C GLU A 140 34.50 -8.18 14.88
N PRO A 141 34.78 -8.78 16.05
CA PRO A 141 35.74 -8.17 16.98
C PRO A 141 37.16 -8.34 16.43
N ILE A 142 37.82 -7.22 16.26
CA ILE A 142 39.27 -7.20 16.07
C ILE A 142 39.88 -7.74 17.36
N ILE A 143 40.25 -9.02 17.35
CA ILE A 143 41.11 -9.59 18.37
C ILE A 143 42.53 -9.19 18.00
N ALA A 144 43.08 -8.29 18.77
CA ALA A 144 44.50 -7.99 18.72
C ALA A 144 45.31 -9.11 19.42
#